data_b2c362dd6e041b5aa99a363e6a1d1114
#
_entry.id   b2c362dd6e041b5aa99a363e6a1d1114
#
_cell.length_a   1.000
_cell.length_b   1.000
_cell.length_c   1.000
_cell.angle_alpha   90.00
_cell.angle_beta   90.00
_cell.angle_gamma   90.00
#
_symmetry.space_group_name_H-M   'P 1'
#
loop_
_entity.id
_entity.type
_entity.pdbx_description
1 polymer ?
#
loop_
_entity_poly.entity_id
_entity_poly.type
_entity_poly.pdbx_seq_one_letter_code
_entity_poly.pdbx_strand_id
1 'polypeptide(L)'
;MTQVYNFSSGPAMLPVEVLRRAEQELCNWHGLGTSVMEISHRSKEFIAVAEQAEQDLRDLLKVPSNYKVLFCHGGARAQFAALPLNLLGDKATADYIDGGYWAHSAIKEAEKYCAPNVIDVKTRIDGLSEIGRAHV
;
A
#
# COMPACT_ATOMS: atom_id res chain seq x y z
N MET A 1 16.78 -24.34 -11.88
CA MET A 1 15.33 -24.24 -11.69
C MET A 1 14.79 -23.19 -12.66
N THR A 2 13.67 -23.47 -13.31
CA THR A 2 13.04 -22.50 -14.21
C THR A 2 12.33 -21.46 -13.35
N GLN A 3 12.66 -20.18 -13.54
CA GLN A 3 12.02 -19.08 -12.82
C GLN A 3 10.56 -18.93 -13.29
N VAL A 4 9.62 -18.86 -12.35
CA VAL A 4 8.21 -18.60 -12.63
C VAL A 4 7.95 -17.11 -12.44
N TYR A 5 7.36 -16.46 -13.43
CA TYR A 5 6.95 -15.07 -13.34
C TYR A 5 5.55 -14.97 -12.71
N ASN A 6 5.50 -14.50 -11.48
CA ASN A 6 4.26 -14.36 -10.71
C ASN A 6 3.79 -12.89 -10.72
N PHE A 7 2.62 -12.66 -11.30
CA PHE A 7 1.96 -11.33 -11.39
C PHE A 7 0.71 -11.25 -10.49
N SER A 8 0.60 -12.10 -9.47
CA SER A 8 -0.51 -12.04 -8.52
C SER A 8 -0.59 -10.68 -7.83
N SER A 9 -1.79 -10.16 -7.66
CA SER A 9 -1.99 -8.91 -6.91
C SER A 9 -1.66 -9.12 -5.43
N GLY A 10 -0.77 -8.30 -4.90
CA GLY A 10 -0.23 -8.43 -3.55
C GLY A 10 1.02 -9.33 -3.51
N PRO A 11 0.92 -10.67 -3.56
CA PRO A 11 2.08 -11.56 -3.45
C PRO A 11 2.80 -11.74 -4.79
N ALA A 12 3.17 -10.65 -5.45
CA ALA A 12 3.89 -10.67 -6.73
C ALA A 12 5.34 -11.11 -6.55
N MET A 13 5.98 -11.46 -7.66
CA MET A 13 7.39 -11.85 -7.69
C MET A 13 8.29 -10.72 -7.19
N LEU A 14 9.23 -11.04 -6.32
CA LEU A 14 10.33 -10.17 -5.94
C LEU A 14 11.56 -10.42 -6.85
N PRO A 15 12.42 -9.42 -7.06
CA PRO A 15 13.70 -9.64 -7.72
C PRO A 15 14.51 -10.71 -6.98
N VAL A 16 15.14 -11.61 -7.74
CA VAL A 16 15.88 -12.75 -7.16
C VAL A 16 17.06 -12.30 -6.29
N GLU A 17 17.66 -11.16 -6.60
CA GLU A 17 18.75 -10.56 -5.83
C GLU A 17 18.28 -10.15 -4.43
N VAL A 18 17.07 -9.61 -4.32
CA VAL A 18 16.45 -9.23 -3.03
C VAL A 18 16.20 -10.48 -2.18
N LEU A 19 15.66 -11.55 -2.81
CA LEU A 19 15.40 -12.80 -2.11
C LEU A 19 16.70 -13.45 -1.61
N ARG A 20 17.75 -13.46 -2.42
CA ARG A 20 19.06 -14.00 -2.02
C ARG A 20 19.69 -13.20 -0.88
N ARG A 21 19.57 -11.89 -0.92
CA ARG A 21 20.04 -11.03 0.17
C ARG A 21 19.27 -11.32 1.46
N ALA A 22 17.95 -11.41 1.39
CA ALA A 22 17.11 -11.75 2.53
C ALA A 22 17.47 -13.14 3.12
N GLU A 23 17.74 -14.14 2.26
CA GLU A 23 18.19 -15.47 2.68
C GLU A 23 19.51 -15.40 3.45
N GLN A 24 20.50 -14.66 2.94
CA GLN A 24 21.82 -14.52 3.55
C GLN A 24 21.78 -13.79 4.89
N GLU A 25 20.90 -12.80 5.01
CA GLU A 25 20.80 -11.95 6.20
C GLU A 25 19.78 -12.46 7.22
N LEU A 26 19.02 -13.52 6.91
CA LEU A 26 17.87 -13.96 7.71
C LEU A 26 18.23 -14.31 9.15
N CYS A 27 19.35 -15.00 9.37
CA CYS A 27 19.78 -15.44 10.72
C CYS A 27 20.89 -14.57 11.32
N ASN A 28 21.50 -13.70 10.54
CA ASN A 28 22.60 -12.85 11.00
C ASN A 28 22.63 -11.54 10.23
N TRP A 29 21.67 -10.69 10.51
CA TRP A 29 21.55 -9.41 9.83
C TRP A 29 22.67 -8.46 10.26
N HIS A 30 23.48 -8.00 9.31
CA HIS A 30 24.62 -7.09 9.50
C HIS A 30 25.62 -7.54 10.58
N GLY A 31 25.75 -8.84 10.81
CA GLY A 31 26.69 -9.39 11.81
C GLY A 31 26.20 -9.28 13.26
N LEU A 32 24.95 -8.96 13.49
CA LEU A 32 24.37 -8.79 14.83
C LEU A 32 24.05 -10.13 15.53
N GLY A 33 24.18 -11.27 14.82
CA GLY A 33 23.84 -12.59 15.36
C GLY A 33 22.34 -12.82 15.56
N THR A 34 21.50 -11.99 14.96
CA THR A 34 20.04 -12.05 15.02
C THR A 34 19.42 -11.59 13.71
N SER A 35 18.17 -11.94 13.47
CA SER A 35 17.39 -11.45 12.32
C SER A 35 16.92 -10.02 12.53
N VAL A 36 16.76 -9.26 11.43
CA VAL A 36 16.06 -7.95 11.48
C VAL A 36 14.64 -8.09 12.03
N MET A 37 14.00 -9.26 11.87
CA MET A 37 12.65 -9.52 12.40
C MET A 37 12.60 -9.68 13.92
N GLU A 38 13.73 -9.89 14.57
CA GLU A 38 13.84 -10.13 16.02
C GLU A 38 14.29 -8.88 16.78
N ILE A 39 14.75 -7.83 16.08
CA ILE A 39 15.20 -6.59 16.73
C ILE A 39 14.03 -5.62 16.95
N SER A 40 14.17 -4.82 18.01
CA SER A 40 13.17 -3.79 18.31
C SER A 40 13.15 -2.69 17.25
N HIS A 41 11.95 -2.27 16.83
CA HIS A 41 11.79 -1.09 15.97
C HIS A 41 12.30 0.22 16.59
N ARG A 42 12.66 0.20 17.89
CA ARG A 42 13.26 1.34 18.60
C ARG A 42 14.78 1.25 18.67
N SER A 43 15.38 0.16 18.20
CA SER A 43 16.83 0.07 18.14
C SER A 43 17.40 1.01 17.09
N LYS A 44 18.62 1.50 17.32
CA LYS A 44 19.30 2.39 16.37
C LYS A 44 19.52 1.74 15.00
N GLU A 45 19.74 0.43 15.00
CA GLU A 45 19.94 -0.37 13.78
C GLU A 45 18.67 -0.41 12.93
N PHE A 46 17.50 -0.63 13.55
CA PHE A 46 16.22 -0.62 12.84
C PHE A 46 15.83 0.79 12.39
N ILE A 47 16.03 1.79 13.23
CA ILE A 47 15.79 3.20 12.89
C ILE A 47 16.59 3.59 11.65
N ALA A 48 17.88 3.21 11.58
CA ALA A 48 18.72 3.51 10.41
C ALA A 48 18.19 2.87 9.13
N VAL A 49 17.62 1.65 9.20
CA VAL A 49 16.97 1.01 8.03
C VAL A 49 15.72 1.77 7.60
N ALA A 50 14.90 2.18 8.55
CA ALA A 50 13.68 2.92 8.24
C ALA A 50 13.99 4.30 7.62
N GLU A 51 14.98 5.00 8.15
CA GLU A 51 15.46 6.27 7.59
C GLU A 51 16.03 6.11 6.18
N GLN A 52 16.83 5.05 5.95
CA GLN A 52 17.35 4.76 4.62
C GLN A 52 16.23 4.42 3.63
N ALA A 53 15.25 3.62 4.04
CA ALA A 53 14.09 3.28 3.19
C ALA A 53 13.27 4.53 2.83
N GLU A 54 13.10 5.47 3.75
CA GLU A 54 12.46 6.76 3.45
C GLU A 54 13.29 7.56 2.45
N GLN A 55 14.61 7.65 2.65
CA GLN A 55 15.50 8.38 1.75
C GLN A 55 15.49 7.79 0.34
N ASP A 56 15.57 6.45 0.23
CA ASP A 56 15.51 5.75 -1.05
C ASP A 56 14.21 6.04 -1.81
N LEU A 57 13.06 6.03 -1.11
CA LEU A 57 11.78 6.42 -1.70
C LEU A 57 11.77 7.87 -2.19
N ARG A 58 12.32 8.79 -1.40
CA ARG A 58 12.42 10.20 -1.77
C ARG A 58 13.26 10.37 -3.03
N ASP A 59 14.38 9.70 -3.11
CA ASP A 59 15.31 9.80 -4.24
C ASP A 59 14.72 9.17 -5.52
N LEU A 60 14.12 8.00 -5.41
CA LEU A 60 13.52 7.29 -6.54
C LEU A 60 12.30 8.01 -7.11
N LEU A 61 11.42 8.51 -6.24
CA LEU A 61 10.17 9.16 -6.64
C LEU A 61 10.28 10.68 -6.75
N LYS A 62 11.46 11.25 -6.45
CA LYS A 62 11.70 12.71 -6.42
C LYS A 62 10.73 13.44 -5.49
N VAL A 63 10.48 12.86 -4.30
CA VAL A 63 9.52 13.40 -3.33
C VAL A 63 10.06 14.73 -2.76
N PRO A 64 9.34 15.86 -2.94
CA PRO A 64 9.75 17.15 -2.40
C PRO A 64 9.79 17.17 -0.87
N SER A 65 10.62 18.03 -0.29
CA SER A 65 10.81 18.10 1.18
C SER A 65 9.55 18.53 1.96
N ASN A 66 8.59 19.17 1.30
CA ASN A 66 7.30 19.55 1.89
C ASN A 66 6.30 18.39 2.01
N TYR A 67 6.61 17.20 1.46
CA TYR A 67 5.82 15.99 1.64
C TYR A 67 6.41 15.11 2.75
N LYS A 68 5.53 14.42 3.47
CA LYS A 68 5.91 13.39 4.44
C LYS A 68 5.76 12.00 3.81
N VAL A 69 6.70 11.11 4.11
CA VAL A 69 6.61 9.68 3.80
C VAL A 69 6.21 8.96 5.08
N LEU A 70 5.14 8.17 5.01
CA LEU A 70 4.61 7.45 6.17
C LEU A 70 4.51 5.96 5.83
N PHE A 71 5.17 5.11 6.62
CA PHE A 71 5.03 3.66 6.56
C PHE A 71 3.88 3.24 7.47
N CYS A 72 2.71 2.95 6.88
CA CYS A 72 1.50 2.63 7.63
C CYS A 72 1.14 1.15 7.48
N HIS A 73 0.59 0.56 8.54
CA HIS A 73 -0.03 -0.76 8.46
C HIS A 73 -1.47 -0.67 7.91
N GLY A 74 -2.12 -1.83 7.68
CA GLY A 74 -3.53 -1.91 7.27
C GLY A 74 -3.75 -1.88 5.75
N GLY A 75 -2.70 -1.73 4.96
CA GLY A 75 -2.74 -1.74 3.51
C GLY A 75 -3.68 -0.67 2.92
N ALA A 76 -4.10 -0.86 1.66
CA ALA A 76 -5.00 0.06 0.97
C ALA A 76 -6.39 0.15 1.64
N ARG A 77 -6.82 -0.90 2.31
CA ARG A 77 -8.14 -0.90 2.99
C ARG A 77 -8.18 0.09 4.16
N ALA A 78 -7.08 0.27 4.90
CA ALA A 78 -7.02 1.30 5.94
C ALA A 78 -7.09 2.73 5.35
N GLN A 79 -6.63 2.92 4.12
CA GLN A 79 -6.76 4.21 3.43
C GLN A 79 -8.20 4.56 3.08
N PHE A 80 -9.08 3.59 2.89
CA PHE A 80 -10.52 3.85 2.69
C PHE A 80 -11.15 4.56 3.88
N ALA A 81 -10.70 4.26 5.11
CA ALA A 81 -11.08 4.97 6.31
C ALA A 81 -10.29 6.27 6.50
N ALA A 82 -8.98 6.23 6.26
CA ALA A 82 -8.09 7.36 6.52
C ALA A 82 -8.43 8.59 5.67
N LEU A 83 -8.83 8.41 4.41
CA LEU A 83 -9.18 9.50 3.51
C LEU A 83 -10.35 10.35 4.05
N PRO A 84 -11.55 9.79 4.29
CA PRO A 84 -12.64 10.59 4.84
C PRO A 84 -12.33 11.13 6.23
N LEU A 85 -11.67 10.38 7.11
CA LEU A 85 -11.30 10.84 8.45
C LEU A 85 -10.39 12.07 8.44
N ASN A 86 -9.50 12.21 7.44
CA ASN A 86 -8.53 13.30 7.40
C ASN A 86 -8.93 14.45 6.47
N LEU A 87 -9.70 14.17 5.41
CA LEU A 87 -9.95 15.15 4.35
C LEU A 87 -11.39 15.68 4.30
N LEU A 88 -12.33 15.01 4.96
CA LEU A 88 -13.73 15.41 4.91
C LEU A 88 -13.97 16.77 5.59
N GLY A 89 -13.23 17.06 6.67
CA GLY A 89 -13.42 18.28 7.48
C GLY A 89 -14.85 18.30 8.05
N ASP A 90 -15.49 19.48 7.94
CA ASP A 90 -16.88 19.68 8.41
C ASP A 90 -17.95 19.29 7.39
N LYS A 91 -17.56 18.65 6.27
CA LYS A 91 -18.50 18.25 5.22
C LYS A 91 -19.20 16.95 5.59
N ALA A 92 -20.49 16.87 5.26
CA ALA A 92 -21.29 15.66 5.48
C ALA A 92 -21.22 14.66 4.33
N THR A 93 -20.72 15.07 3.14
CA THR A 93 -20.74 14.30 1.90
C THR A 93 -19.40 14.37 1.20
N ALA A 94 -19.08 13.30 0.44
CA ALA A 94 -17.96 13.25 -0.49
C ALA A 94 -18.36 12.45 -1.75
N ASP A 95 -17.81 12.81 -2.90
CA ASP A 95 -18.05 12.12 -4.15
C ASP A 95 -17.15 10.88 -4.27
N TYR A 96 -17.77 9.77 -4.66
CA TYR A 96 -17.10 8.49 -4.90
C TYR A 96 -17.45 7.95 -6.27
N ILE A 97 -16.43 7.66 -7.08
CA ILE A 97 -16.60 7.03 -8.37
C ILE A 97 -16.66 5.52 -8.19
N ASP A 98 -17.79 4.89 -8.50
CA ASP A 98 -17.93 3.44 -8.47
C ASP A 98 -17.56 2.83 -9.84
N GLY A 99 -16.28 2.44 -10.00
CA GLY A 99 -15.74 1.78 -11.18
C GLY A 99 -15.53 0.27 -11.02
N GLY A 100 -15.84 -0.33 -9.83
CA GLY A 100 -15.63 -1.77 -9.60
C GLY A 100 -15.52 -2.15 -8.13
N TYR A 101 -15.08 -3.38 -7.87
CA TYR A 101 -15.08 -3.99 -6.53
C TYR A 101 -14.39 -3.15 -5.45
N TRP A 102 -13.20 -2.63 -5.73
CA TRP A 102 -12.45 -1.86 -4.75
C TRP A 102 -13.04 -0.47 -4.51
N ALA A 103 -13.57 0.16 -5.56
CA ALA A 103 -14.30 1.42 -5.43
C ALA A 103 -15.56 1.22 -4.56
N HIS A 104 -16.32 0.16 -4.82
CA HIS A 104 -17.48 -0.22 -3.99
C HIS A 104 -17.07 -0.48 -2.52
N SER A 105 -15.95 -1.16 -2.30
CA SER A 105 -15.43 -1.39 -0.94
C SER A 105 -15.06 -0.09 -0.23
N ALA A 106 -14.49 0.88 -0.95
CA ALA A 106 -14.18 2.21 -0.41
C ALA A 106 -15.46 2.99 -0.05
N ILE A 107 -16.48 2.93 -0.90
CA ILE A 107 -17.79 3.53 -0.64
C ILE A 107 -18.42 2.96 0.64
N LYS A 108 -18.42 1.63 0.78
CA LYS A 108 -18.94 0.95 1.97
C LYS A 108 -18.19 1.34 3.24
N GLU A 109 -16.89 1.55 3.17
CA GLU A 109 -16.13 2.05 4.32
C GLU A 109 -16.49 3.50 4.62
N ALA A 110 -16.62 4.35 3.60
CA ALA A 110 -16.95 5.75 3.74
C ALA A 110 -18.31 6.02 4.41
N GLU A 111 -19.30 5.12 4.22
CA GLU A 111 -20.63 5.20 4.87
C GLU A 111 -20.57 5.32 6.40
N LYS A 112 -19.45 4.92 7.02
CA LYS A 112 -19.22 5.06 8.46
C LYS A 112 -18.88 6.49 8.89
N TYR A 113 -18.44 7.33 7.96
CA TYR A 113 -17.89 8.65 8.23
C TYR A 113 -18.66 9.78 7.55
N CYS A 114 -19.32 9.51 6.43
CA CYS A 114 -20.06 10.49 5.65
C CYS A 114 -21.20 9.83 4.87
N ALA A 115 -22.04 10.65 4.23
CA ALA A 115 -22.99 10.20 3.21
C ALA A 115 -22.30 10.26 1.82
N PRO A 116 -21.79 9.14 1.26
CA PRO A 116 -21.10 9.17 -0.02
C PRO A 116 -22.10 9.47 -1.15
N ASN A 117 -21.75 10.43 -2.02
CA ASN A 117 -22.43 10.65 -3.29
C ASN A 117 -21.79 9.74 -4.33
N VAL A 118 -22.49 8.67 -4.72
CA VAL A 118 -21.95 7.64 -5.61
C VAL A 118 -22.17 7.98 -7.07
N ILE A 119 -21.08 8.07 -7.82
CA ILE A 119 -21.06 8.28 -9.26
C ILE A 119 -20.74 6.94 -9.92
N ASP A 120 -21.78 6.23 -10.40
CA ASP A 120 -21.61 4.97 -11.11
C ASP A 120 -21.12 5.23 -12.55
N VAL A 121 -19.95 4.69 -12.88
CA VAL A 121 -19.35 4.80 -14.21
C VAL A 121 -19.40 3.48 -15.01
N LYS A 122 -19.87 2.40 -14.42
CA LYS A 122 -19.92 1.07 -15.04
C LYS A 122 -20.84 1.04 -16.27
N THR A 123 -21.93 1.80 -16.23
CA THR A 123 -22.93 1.85 -17.30
C THR A 123 -22.58 2.81 -18.44
N ARG A 124 -21.51 3.60 -18.31
CA ARG A 124 -21.10 4.62 -19.27
C ARG A 124 -20.04 4.16 -20.27
N ILE A 125 -19.53 2.94 -20.11
CA ILE A 125 -18.52 2.37 -21.02
C ILE A 125 -19.22 1.32 -21.86
N ASP A 126 -19.76 1.72 -23.00
CA ASP A 126 -20.42 0.84 -23.96
C ASP A 126 -19.52 -0.36 -24.30
N GLY A 127 -19.99 -1.56 -23.98
CA GLY A 127 -19.36 -2.83 -24.34
C GLY A 127 -18.15 -3.26 -23.49
N LEU A 128 -17.68 -2.46 -22.56
CA LEU A 128 -16.62 -2.84 -21.61
C LEU A 128 -17.19 -3.01 -20.19
N SER A 129 -18.03 -4.00 -20.04
CA SER A 129 -18.79 -4.19 -18.80
C SER A 129 -17.98 -4.60 -17.55
N GLU A 130 -16.67 -4.77 -17.64
CA GLU A 130 -15.86 -5.18 -16.48
C GLU A 130 -14.39 -4.75 -16.60
N ILE A 131 -14.11 -3.50 -16.27
CA ILE A 131 -12.74 -3.13 -15.95
C ILE A 131 -12.44 -3.58 -14.52
N GLY A 132 -11.62 -4.63 -14.39
CA GLY A 132 -10.97 -5.03 -13.14
C GLY A 132 -11.77 -5.94 -12.22
N ARG A 133 -12.23 -7.09 -12.68
CA ARG A 133 -12.40 -8.22 -11.78
C ARG A 133 -11.02 -8.77 -11.43
N ALA A 134 -10.45 -8.31 -10.32
CA ALA A 134 -9.47 -9.12 -9.64
C ALA A 134 -10.24 -10.34 -9.08
N HIS A 135 -10.06 -11.49 -9.71
CA HIS A 135 -10.48 -12.75 -9.11
C HIS A 135 -9.56 -12.98 -7.90
N VAL A 136 -10.13 -12.93 -6.71
CA VAL A 136 -9.53 -13.45 -5.49
C VAL A 136 -9.88 -14.93 -5.43
#